data_ab1444be1aab22181aa1dcd7291b45ee
#
_entry.id   ab1444be1aab22181aa1dcd7291b45ee
#
_cell.length_a   1.000
_cell.length_b   1.000
_cell.length_c   1.000
_cell.angle_alpha   90.00
_cell.angle_beta   90.00
_cell.angle_gamma   90.00
#
_symmetry.space_group_name_H-M   'P 1'
#
loop_
_entity.id
_entity.type
_entity.pdbx_description
1 polymer ?
#
loop_
_entity_poly.entity_id
_entity_poly.type
_entity_poly.pdbx_seq_one_letter_code
_entity_poly.pdbx_strand_id
1 'polypeptide(L)'
;MISGHCNCGSVRFEVHGEPAGVFVCHCSICRRATGANGMAVVVVCNESFKWIQGQENIAQWAKPNSEWETWFCRICGSRLPGRNDAQRMFVPAGLLPGHGLGLTVKAHIWVHSRAEWDEVGDGGTRFAERFGGSTS
;
A
#
# COMPACT_ATOMS: atom_id res chain seq x y z
N MET A 1 -15.51 -10.65 0.42
CA MET A 1 -14.20 -11.02 0.95
C MET A 1 -13.17 -11.03 -0.17
N ILE A 2 -12.02 -10.41 0.04
CA ILE A 2 -10.96 -10.30 -0.94
C ILE A 2 -9.75 -11.04 -0.39
N SER A 3 -9.20 -11.98 -1.15
CA SER A 3 -7.99 -12.72 -0.76
C SER A 3 -6.76 -12.12 -1.43
N GLY A 4 -5.69 -11.97 -0.67
CA GLY A 4 -4.40 -11.54 -1.17
C GLY A 4 -3.26 -12.40 -0.65
N HIS A 5 -2.14 -12.35 -1.32
CA HIS A 5 -0.95 -13.12 -0.93
C HIS A 5 0.33 -12.52 -1.51
N CYS A 6 1.46 -12.88 -0.90
CA CYS A 6 2.76 -12.53 -1.43
C CYS A 6 3.08 -13.36 -2.68
N ASN A 7 4.17 -12.99 -3.36
CA ASN A 7 4.54 -13.63 -4.63
C ASN A 7 4.77 -15.14 -4.50
N CYS A 8 5.37 -15.62 -3.42
CA CYS A 8 5.57 -17.06 -3.21
C CYS A 8 4.35 -17.76 -2.61
N GLY A 9 3.34 -17.04 -2.17
CA GLY A 9 2.12 -17.58 -1.59
C GLY A 9 2.22 -18.04 -0.15
N SER A 10 3.39 -17.91 0.50
CA SER A 10 3.55 -18.35 1.89
C SER A 10 2.75 -17.49 2.88
N VAL A 11 2.59 -16.21 2.61
CA VAL A 11 1.83 -15.28 3.45
C VAL A 11 0.52 -14.95 2.75
N ARG A 12 -0.59 -15.22 3.43
CA ARG A 12 -1.94 -14.98 2.91
C ARG A 12 -2.77 -14.18 3.89
N PHE A 13 -3.65 -13.36 3.35
CA PHE A 13 -4.56 -12.53 4.14
C PHE A 13 -5.90 -12.37 3.44
N GLU A 14 -6.87 -11.88 4.17
CA GLU A 14 -8.19 -11.54 3.65
C GLU A 14 -8.57 -10.13 4.07
N VAL A 15 -9.27 -9.44 3.16
CA VAL A 15 -9.90 -8.16 3.43
C VAL A 15 -11.40 -8.34 3.30
N HIS A 16 -12.13 -7.95 4.34
CA HIS A 16 -13.59 -7.99 4.37
C HIS A 16 -14.13 -6.58 4.14
N GLY A 17 -15.26 -6.48 3.47
CA GLY A 17 -15.84 -5.19 3.08
C GLY A 17 -15.27 -4.70 1.75
N GLU A 18 -15.62 -3.47 1.40
CA GLU A 18 -15.26 -2.84 0.14
C GLU A 18 -14.28 -1.68 0.38
N PRO A 19 -13.01 -1.80 -0.04
CA PRO A 19 -12.10 -0.67 0.05
C PRO A 19 -12.61 0.51 -0.80
N ALA A 20 -12.36 1.73 -0.32
CA ALA A 20 -12.81 2.94 -0.99
C ALA A 20 -12.14 3.19 -2.35
N GLY A 21 -10.95 2.62 -2.54
CA GLY A 21 -10.18 2.79 -3.77
C GLY A 21 -8.68 2.68 -3.49
N VAL A 22 -7.89 2.98 -4.49
CA VAL A 22 -6.43 2.92 -4.40
C VAL A 22 -5.86 4.32 -4.18
N PHE A 23 -4.87 4.41 -3.29
CA PHE A 23 -4.12 5.63 -3.02
C PHE A 23 -2.65 5.37 -3.35
N VAL A 24 -2.01 6.32 -4.02
CA VAL A 24 -0.60 6.16 -4.43
C VAL A 24 0.25 7.22 -3.75
N CYS A 25 1.27 6.78 -3.02
CA CYS A 25 2.23 7.68 -2.37
C CYS A 25 3.50 7.77 -3.21
N HIS A 26 3.86 8.99 -3.60
CA HIS A 26 5.04 9.26 -4.45
C HIS A 26 6.26 9.76 -3.67
N CYS A 27 6.23 9.71 -2.35
CA CYS A 27 7.36 10.18 -1.54
C CYS A 27 8.61 9.33 -1.81
N SER A 28 9.77 9.90 -1.51
CA SER A 28 11.05 9.22 -1.73
C SER A 28 11.19 7.92 -0.95
N ILE A 29 10.56 7.84 0.23
CA ILE A 29 10.59 6.63 1.05
C ILE A 29 9.81 5.51 0.34
N CYS A 30 8.60 5.81 -0.12
CA CYS A 30 7.77 4.83 -0.82
C CYS A 30 8.38 4.41 -2.14
N ARG A 31 9.00 5.34 -2.89
CA ARG A 31 9.71 4.98 -4.13
C ARG A 31 10.87 4.03 -3.86
N ARG A 32 11.66 4.30 -2.83
CA ARG A 32 12.79 3.42 -2.48
C ARG A 32 12.34 2.08 -1.91
N ALA A 33 11.26 2.10 -1.13
CA ALA A 33 10.72 0.88 -0.53
C ALA A 33 10.20 -0.11 -1.58
N THR A 34 9.66 0.39 -2.68
CA THR A 34 9.09 -0.45 -3.75
C THR A 34 10.02 -0.63 -4.94
N GLY A 35 11.00 0.28 -5.11
CA GLY A 35 11.81 0.33 -6.33
C GLY A 35 10.99 0.76 -7.56
N ALA A 36 9.85 1.42 -7.34
CA ALA A 36 8.94 1.85 -8.40
C ALA A 36 8.66 3.36 -8.27
N ASN A 37 7.68 3.83 -9.03
CA ASN A 37 7.29 5.25 -9.01
C ASN A 37 6.56 5.68 -7.73
N GLY A 38 6.10 4.72 -6.94
CA GLY A 38 5.40 4.99 -5.68
C GLY A 38 4.88 3.72 -5.07
N MET A 39 4.06 3.85 -4.05
CA MET A 39 3.39 2.71 -3.41
C MET A 39 1.89 2.87 -3.54
N ALA A 40 1.25 1.93 -4.22
CA ALA A 40 -0.21 1.87 -4.37
C ALA A 40 -0.79 1.01 -3.26
N VAL A 41 -1.73 1.55 -2.50
CA VAL A 41 -2.35 0.85 -1.37
C VAL A 41 -3.86 1.04 -1.37
N VAL A 42 -4.56 0.09 -0.77
CA VAL A 42 -5.90 0.31 -0.23
C VAL A 42 -5.78 0.41 1.29
N VAL A 43 -6.67 1.15 1.92
CA VAL A 43 -6.68 1.33 3.38
C VAL A 43 -7.98 0.76 3.91
N VAL A 44 -7.86 -0.10 4.92
CA VAL A 44 -9.02 -0.80 5.51
C VAL A 44 -8.96 -0.71 7.03
N CYS A 45 -10.11 -0.80 7.68
CA CYS A 45 -10.15 -0.85 9.14
C CYS A 45 -9.49 -2.14 9.65
N ASN A 46 -8.89 -2.09 10.83
CA ASN A 46 -8.25 -3.28 11.42
C ASN A 46 -9.21 -4.47 11.48
N GLU A 47 -10.48 -4.23 11.80
CA GLU A 47 -11.51 -5.27 11.92
C GLU A 47 -11.82 -5.93 10.58
N SER A 48 -11.52 -5.25 9.48
CA SER A 48 -11.73 -5.76 8.12
C SER A 48 -10.55 -6.55 7.58
N PHE A 49 -9.46 -6.64 8.32
CA PHE A 49 -8.24 -7.30 7.88
C PHE A 49 -7.97 -8.55 8.71
N LYS A 50 -7.56 -9.64 8.06
CA LYS A 50 -7.23 -10.88 8.74
C LYS A 50 -6.06 -11.58 8.06
N TRP A 51 -5.02 -11.89 8.85
CA TRP A 51 -3.96 -12.81 8.42
C TRP A 51 -4.52 -14.23 8.40
N ILE A 52 -4.26 -14.96 7.32
CA ILE A 52 -4.77 -16.33 7.15
C ILE A 52 -3.68 -17.36 7.38
N GLN A 53 -2.48 -17.12 6.85
CA GLN A 53 -1.34 -18.01 7.07
C GLN A 53 -0.01 -17.28 6.86
N GLY A 54 1.06 -17.88 7.36
CA GLY A 54 2.41 -17.45 7.07
C GLY A 54 2.91 -16.28 7.90
N GLN A 55 2.26 -15.95 9.00
CA GLN A 55 2.68 -14.82 9.84
C GLN A 55 4.12 -14.97 10.34
N GLU A 56 4.61 -16.20 10.52
CA GLU A 56 5.99 -16.50 10.90
C GLU A 56 7.00 -16.09 9.83
N ASN A 57 6.55 -15.86 8.62
CA ASN A 57 7.38 -15.44 7.49
C ASN A 57 7.37 -13.92 7.25
N ILE A 58 6.73 -13.16 8.13
CA ILE A 58 6.70 -11.71 8.05
C ILE A 58 7.95 -11.15 8.71
N ALA A 59 8.76 -10.43 7.94
CA ALA A 59 9.89 -9.66 8.43
C ALA A 59 9.50 -8.19 8.50
N GLN A 60 10.15 -7.45 9.39
CA GLN A 60 9.86 -6.04 9.61
C GLN A 60 11.15 -5.24 9.61
N TRP A 61 11.07 -4.02 9.13
CA TRP A 61 12.14 -3.04 9.24
C TRP A 61 11.54 -1.67 9.55
N ALA A 62 12.06 -1.02 10.58
CA ALA A 62 11.67 0.34 10.96
C ALA A 62 12.75 1.31 10.55
N LYS A 63 12.37 2.37 9.82
CA LYS A 63 13.32 3.39 9.39
C LYS A 63 13.74 4.23 10.62
N PRO A 64 15.06 4.32 10.92
CA PRO A 64 15.52 5.11 12.05
C PRO A 64 15.07 6.58 11.98
N ASN A 65 14.78 7.16 13.13
CA ASN A 65 14.38 8.56 13.27
C ASN A 65 13.09 8.92 12.51
N SER A 66 12.18 7.95 12.37
CA SER A 66 10.89 8.15 11.70
C SER A 66 9.87 7.18 12.29
N GLU A 67 8.60 7.41 11.96
CA GLU A 67 7.52 6.48 12.31
C GLU A 67 7.24 5.48 11.18
N TRP A 68 8.03 5.53 10.12
CA TRP A 68 7.82 4.67 8.96
C TRP A 68 8.40 3.28 9.19
N GLU A 69 7.59 2.26 8.95
CA GLU A 69 8.02 0.87 9.02
C GLU A 69 7.48 0.10 7.81
N THR A 70 8.09 -1.05 7.55
CA THR A 70 7.69 -1.91 6.45
C THR A 70 7.66 -3.35 6.90
N TRP A 71 6.67 -4.09 6.40
CA TRP A 71 6.54 -5.52 6.58
C TRP A 71 6.67 -6.18 5.21
N PHE A 72 7.39 -7.28 5.16
CA PHE A 72 7.65 -7.98 3.90
C PHE A 72 7.83 -9.48 4.14
N CYS A 73 7.61 -10.26 3.08
CA CYS A 73 7.82 -11.71 3.16
C CYS A 73 9.32 -12.01 3.15
N ARG A 74 9.79 -12.71 4.18
CA ARG A 74 11.23 -13.05 4.27
C ARG A 74 11.67 -14.05 3.20
N ILE A 75 10.71 -14.76 2.58
CA ILE A 75 11.01 -15.77 1.57
C ILE A 75 11.14 -15.15 0.18
N CYS A 76 10.16 -14.34 -0.23
CA CYS A 76 10.14 -13.78 -1.59
C CYS A 76 10.33 -12.27 -1.67
N GLY A 77 10.35 -11.56 -0.53
CA GLY A 77 10.56 -10.13 -0.51
C GLY A 77 9.35 -9.27 -0.83
N SER A 78 8.20 -9.86 -1.13
CA SER A 78 6.99 -9.08 -1.41
C SER A 78 6.65 -8.16 -0.24
N ARG A 79 6.29 -6.92 -0.56
CA ARG A 79 5.73 -6.02 0.44
C ARG A 79 4.43 -6.59 0.94
N LEU A 80 4.19 -6.50 2.23
CA LEU A 80 2.99 -7.04 2.86
C LEU A 80 2.14 -5.91 3.45
N PRO A 81 0.86 -6.20 3.75
CA PRO A 81 0.06 -5.27 4.52
C PRO A 81 0.75 -4.88 5.81
N GLY A 82 0.55 -3.64 6.22
CA GLY A 82 1.15 -3.10 7.43
C GLY A 82 0.22 -2.11 8.10
N ARG A 83 0.67 -1.58 9.23
CA ARG A 83 -0.10 -0.63 10.01
C ARG A 83 -0.08 0.74 9.34
N ASN A 84 -1.28 1.26 9.02
CA ASN A 84 -1.41 2.61 8.49
C ASN A 84 -1.48 3.63 9.64
N ASP A 85 -2.29 3.32 10.63
CA ASP A 85 -2.44 4.08 11.87
C ASP A 85 -3.03 3.18 12.95
N ALA A 86 -3.45 3.74 14.07
CA ALA A 86 -3.98 2.95 15.20
C ALA A 86 -5.24 2.16 14.84
N GLN A 87 -6.03 2.59 13.86
CA GLN A 87 -7.32 1.99 13.50
C GLN A 87 -7.32 1.30 12.14
N ARG A 88 -6.30 1.50 11.31
CA ARG A 88 -6.33 1.04 9.91
C ARG A 88 -5.05 0.36 9.49
N MET A 89 -5.22 -0.59 8.59
CA MET A 89 -4.12 -1.25 7.85
C MET A 89 -4.04 -0.66 6.45
N PHE A 90 -2.83 -0.52 5.93
CA PHE A 90 -2.66 -0.37 4.50
C PHE A 90 -2.38 -1.75 3.87
N VAL A 91 -2.90 -1.97 2.69
CA VAL A 91 -2.67 -3.19 1.92
C VAL A 91 -2.10 -2.80 0.57
N PRO A 92 -0.88 -3.24 0.22
CA PRO A 92 -0.35 -3.01 -1.12
C PRO A 92 -1.33 -3.54 -2.17
N ALA A 93 -1.80 -2.65 -3.03
CA ALA A 93 -2.89 -2.97 -3.97
C ALA A 93 -2.51 -4.07 -4.96
N GLY A 94 -1.24 -4.16 -5.31
CA GLY A 94 -0.75 -5.18 -6.23
C GLY A 94 -0.82 -6.61 -5.67
N LEU A 95 -1.05 -6.79 -4.38
CA LEU A 95 -1.24 -8.12 -3.77
C LEU A 95 -2.67 -8.63 -3.94
N LEU A 96 -3.58 -7.77 -4.31
CA LEU A 96 -4.99 -8.11 -4.50
C LEU A 96 -5.23 -8.57 -5.94
N PRO A 97 -6.34 -9.27 -6.21
CA PRO A 97 -6.71 -9.62 -7.57
C PRO A 97 -6.75 -8.38 -8.48
N GLY A 98 -6.18 -8.48 -9.66
CA GLY A 98 -6.09 -7.37 -10.61
C GLY A 98 -7.41 -7.00 -11.27
N HIS A 99 -8.42 -7.85 -11.18
CA HIS A 99 -9.71 -7.69 -11.84
C HIS A 99 -10.86 -8.04 -10.91
N GLY A 100 -12.03 -7.47 -11.20
CA GLY A 100 -13.29 -7.84 -10.54
C GLY A 100 -13.59 -7.09 -9.25
N LEU A 101 -12.69 -6.21 -8.79
CA LEU A 101 -12.91 -5.45 -7.56
C LEU A 101 -13.49 -4.06 -7.79
N GLY A 102 -13.48 -3.55 -9.02
CA GLY A 102 -13.96 -2.21 -9.35
C GLY A 102 -13.11 -1.09 -8.74
N LEU A 103 -11.89 -1.38 -8.35
CA LEU A 103 -11.00 -0.39 -7.73
C LEU A 103 -10.45 0.59 -8.78
N THR A 104 -10.43 1.86 -8.41
CA THR A 104 -9.81 2.93 -9.20
C THR A 104 -8.88 3.73 -8.30
N VAL A 105 -7.93 4.43 -8.90
CA VAL A 105 -7.06 5.34 -8.15
C VAL A 105 -7.88 6.57 -7.74
N LYS A 106 -8.00 6.78 -6.45
CA LYS A 106 -8.76 7.90 -5.88
C LYS A 106 -7.89 9.12 -5.65
N ALA A 107 -6.64 8.90 -5.25
CA ALA A 107 -5.75 10.01 -4.94
C ALA A 107 -4.30 9.60 -5.06
N HIS A 108 -3.48 10.61 -5.35
CA HIS A 108 -2.02 10.57 -5.26
C HIS A 108 -1.58 11.53 -4.17
N ILE A 109 -0.66 11.10 -3.32
CA ILE A 109 -0.08 11.95 -2.29
C ILE A 109 1.42 12.10 -2.51
N TRP A 110 1.99 13.19 -1.99
CA TRP A 110 3.40 13.53 -2.17
C TRP A 110 3.81 13.66 -3.63
N VAL A 111 2.92 14.23 -4.44
CA VAL A 111 3.16 14.41 -5.88
C VAL A 111 4.35 15.31 -6.15
N HIS A 112 4.67 16.26 -5.25
CA HIS A 112 5.86 17.09 -5.35
C HIS A 112 7.17 16.29 -5.26
N SER A 113 7.14 15.09 -4.67
CA SER A 113 8.30 14.21 -4.59
C SER A 113 8.35 13.18 -5.72
N ARG A 114 7.40 13.23 -6.63
CA ARG A 114 7.28 12.34 -7.79
C ARG A 114 8.56 12.38 -8.62
N ALA A 115 8.97 11.21 -9.13
CA ALA A 115 10.07 11.15 -10.09
C ALA A 115 9.67 11.87 -11.38
N GLU A 116 10.64 12.56 -11.99
CA GLU A 116 10.36 13.35 -13.20
C GLU A 116 9.91 12.50 -14.40
N TRP A 117 10.31 11.22 -14.44
CA TRP A 117 9.89 10.28 -15.48
C TRP A 117 8.50 9.71 -15.29
N ASP A 118 7.85 9.99 -14.16
CA ASP A 118 6.54 9.44 -13.83
C ASP A 118 5.42 10.38 -14.25
N GLU A 119 4.61 9.93 -15.22
CA GLU A 119 3.44 10.67 -15.69
C GLU A 119 2.19 10.08 -15.05
N VAL A 120 1.48 10.91 -14.26
CA VAL A 120 0.22 10.52 -13.64
C VAL A 120 -0.90 10.75 -14.63
N GLY A 121 -1.47 9.66 -15.17
CA GLY A 121 -2.45 9.73 -16.24
C GLY A 121 -3.90 9.39 -15.84
N ASP A 122 -4.15 9.01 -14.60
CA ASP A 122 -5.49 8.69 -14.12
C ASP A 122 -6.21 9.93 -13.56
N GLY A 123 -7.50 9.77 -13.22
CA GLY A 123 -8.36 10.83 -12.68
C GLY A 123 -8.27 11.03 -11.17
N GLY A 124 -7.35 10.39 -10.49
CA GLY A 124 -7.20 10.56 -9.04
C GLY A 124 -6.79 11.98 -8.64
N THR A 125 -7.31 12.45 -7.51
CA THR A 125 -6.94 13.74 -6.96
C THR A 125 -5.45 13.75 -6.62
N ARG A 126 -4.76 14.84 -6.95
CA ARG A 126 -3.31 14.94 -6.71
C ARG A 126 -3.05 15.91 -5.57
N PHE A 127 -2.49 15.41 -4.48
CA PHE A 127 -2.08 16.24 -3.35
C PHE A 127 -0.57 16.46 -3.41
N ALA A 128 -0.16 17.72 -3.26
CA ALA A 128 1.25 18.10 -3.29
C ALA A 128 2.05 17.32 -2.25
N GLU A 129 1.50 17.19 -1.06
CA GLU A 129 2.09 16.45 0.05
C GLU A 129 1.05 15.50 0.66
N ARG A 130 0.66 15.68 1.91
CA ARG A 130 -0.25 14.78 2.62
C ARG A 130 -1.66 14.77 2.01
N PHE A 131 -2.36 13.67 2.25
CA PHE A 131 -3.77 13.55 1.88
C PHE A 131 -4.61 14.66 2.53
N GLY A 132 -5.48 15.28 1.73
CA GLY A 132 -6.33 16.38 2.20
C GLY A 132 -5.63 17.72 2.26
N GLY A 133 -4.36 17.78 1.89
CA GLY A 133 -3.61 19.03 1.82
C GLY A 133 -3.83 19.78 0.51
N SER A 134 -2.83 20.60 0.12
CA SER A 134 -2.88 21.37 -1.13
C SER A 134 -2.85 20.42 -2.34
N THR A 135 -3.69 20.69 -3.32
CA THR A 135 -3.68 19.94 -4.59
C THR A 135 -2.59 20.49 -5.52
N SER A 136 -2.15 19.61 -6.39
CA SER A 136 -1.10 19.90 -7.38
C SER A 136 -1.71 20.03 -8.78
#